data_c862ac0c2457863a88edea66b60e51fc
#
_entry.id   c862ac0c2457863a88edea66b60e51fc
#
_cell.length_a   1.000
_cell.length_b   1.000
_cell.length_c   1.000
_cell.angle_alpha   90.00
_cell.angle_beta   90.00
_cell.angle_gamma   90.00
#
_symmetry.space_group_name_H-M   'P 1'
#
loop_
_entity.id
_entity.type
_entity.pdbx_description
1 polymer ?
#
loop_
_entity_poly.entity_id
_entity_poly.type
_entity_poly.pdbx_seq_one_letter_code
_entity_poly.pdbx_strand_id
1 'polypeptide(L)'
;KPAPYFRKTFNTQKKIKSARAYIAVAGLYELYINGEKIGNHRLDPLYTRFDRRNFYVTYDVTRQLQKGKNAIGVLLGNGWYNHQSKAVWDFDRAPWRNRPAFCMDLRITYEDGSVEVIPSERDWKTSSGALIFNSIYTAEHYDVRLEQKDWSTADFDDSKWNGVGYRGAPSQNVVSQQVQPIRIVETIPANTWKKINDSTYIFDFARNMSGVTR
;
A
#
# COMPACT_ATOMS: atom_id res chain seq x y z
N LYS A 1 2.89 -15.78 3.78
CA LYS A 1 3.65 -15.41 2.57
C LYS A 1 4.09 -13.95 2.70
N PRO A 2 5.25 -13.57 2.12
CA PRO A 2 5.69 -12.19 2.06
C PRO A 2 4.65 -11.27 1.43
N ALA A 3 4.68 -10.00 1.84
CA ALA A 3 3.89 -8.94 1.22
C ALA A 3 4.34 -8.75 -0.24
N PRO A 4 3.42 -8.78 -1.22
CA PRO A 4 3.79 -8.61 -2.60
C PRO A 4 3.97 -7.14 -2.96
N TYR A 5 5.02 -6.86 -3.71
CA TYR A 5 5.23 -5.64 -4.45
C TYR A 5 4.62 -5.78 -5.84
N PHE A 6 4.04 -4.71 -6.34
CA PHE A 6 3.56 -4.57 -7.71
C PHE A 6 4.10 -3.28 -8.29
N ARG A 7 4.48 -3.31 -9.55
CA ARG A 7 4.91 -2.09 -10.25
C ARG A 7 4.55 -2.11 -11.73
N LYS A 8 4.45 -0.91 -12.28
CA LYS A 8 4.29 -0.66 -13.71
C LYS A 8 5.06 0.59 -14.07
N THR A 9 5.76 0.58 -15.20
CA THR A 9 6.32 1.78 -15.83
C THR A 9 5.44 2.21 -16.99
N PHE A 10 5.38 3.51 -17.23
CA PHE A 10 4.63 4.11 -18.34
C PHE A 10 5.28 5.45 -18.75
N ASN A 11 4.92 5.96 -19.93
CA ASN A 11 5.45 7.21 -20.44
C ASN A 11 4.35 8.21 -20.69
N THR A 12 4.52 9.45 -20.21
CA THR A 12 3.66 10.60 -20.55
C THR A 12 4.35 11.46 -21.60
N GLN A 13 3.66 11.77 -22.69
CA GLN A 13 4.24 12.54 -23.81
C GLN A 13 3.94 14.04 -23.72
N LYS A 14 2.86 14.39 -23.05
CA LYS A 14 2.30 15.73 -23.01
C LYS A 14 2.52 16.40 -21.66
N LYS A 15 2.31 17.72 -21.60
CA LYS A 15 2.34 18.47 -20.36
C LYS A 15 1.11 18.16 -19.51
N ILE A 16 1.35 17.70 -18.27
CA ILE A 16 0.30 17.26 -17.34
C ILE A 16 -0.34 18.49 -16.70
N LYS A 17 -1.67 18.57 -16.77
CA LYS A 17 -2.49 19.56 -16.08
C LYS A 17 -2.89 19.08 -14.69
N SER A 18 -3.35 17.85 -14.58
CA SER A 18 -3.71 17.22 -13.31
C SER A 18 -3.70 15.69 -13.41
N ALA A 19 -3.46 15.02 -12.30
CA ALA A 19 -3.53 13.56 -12.25
C ALA A 19 -4.13 13.08 -10.93
N ARG A 20 -4.97 12.04 -11.01
CA ARG A 20 -5.58 11.41 -9.84
C ARG A 20 -5.45 9.90 -9.91
N ALA A 21 -5.00 9.33 -8.80
CA ALA A 21 -4.98 7.90 -8.59
C ALA A 21 -6.22 7.47 -7.79
N TYR A 22 -6.94 6.48 -8.32
CA TYR A 22 -8.08 5.83 -7.66
C TYR A 22 -7.65 4.40 -7.37
N ILE A 23 -7.57 4.01 -6.10
CA ILE A 23 -7.11 2.68 -5.72
C ILE A 23 -8.08 2.00 -4.75
N ALA A 24 -8.60 0.83 -5.13
CA ALA A 24 -9.40 -0.04 -4.30
C ALA A 24 -8.59 -1.29 -3.94
N VAL A 25 -8.57 -1.66 -2.66
CA VAL A 25 -7.77 -2.78 -2.17
C VAL A 25 -8.58 -3.69 -1.26
N ALA A 26 -8.50 -4.97 -1.52
CA ALA A 26 -8.89 -5.99 -0.56
C ALA A 26 -7.64 -6.41 0.23
N GLY A 27 -7.49 -5.86 1.42
CA GLY A 27 -6.30 -5.90 2.26
C GLY A 27 -5.89 -4.50 2.71
N LEU A 28 -4.60 -4.26 2.89
CA LEU A 28 -3.99 -2.95 3.12
C LEU A 28 -3.00 -2.64 2.00
N TYR A 29 -2.62 -1.37 1.85
CA TYR A 29 -1.64 -0.99 0.84
C TYR A 29 -0.80 0.23 1.22
N GLU A 30 0.31 0.36 0.53
CA GLU A 30 1.04 1.59 0.32
C GLU A 30 1.19 1.83 -1.18
N LEU A 31 0.88 3.06 -1.62
CA LEU A 31 1.01 3.50 -3.01
C LEU A 31 2.26 4.36 -3.15
N TYR A 32 3.00 4.14 -4.23
CA TYR A 32 4.21 4.90 -4.60
C TYR A 32 4.12 5.38 -6.04
N ILE A 33 4.65 6.57 -6.31
CA ILE A 33 4.86 7.08 -7.67
C ILE A 33 6.27 7.67 -7.72
N ASN A 34 7.05 7.23 -8.70
CA ASN A 34 8.43 7.69 -8.92
C ASN A 34 9.32 7.66 -7.66
N GLY A 35 9.17 6.64 -6.83
CA GLY A 35 9.92 6.47 -5.59
C GLY A 35 9.31 7.16 -4.37
N GLU A 36 8.34 8.06 -4.55
CA GLU A 36 7.67 8.77 -3.46
C GLU A 36 6.44 8.01 -2.96
N LYS A 37 6.32 7.82 -1.65
CA LYS A 37 5.11 7.29 -1.03
C LYS A 37 3.97 8.30 -1.10
N ILE A 38 2.81 7.89 -1.59
CA ILE A 38 1.66 8.75 -1.81
C ILE A 38 0.78 8.85 -0.57
N GLY A 39 0.52 10.10 -0.18
CA GLY A 39 -0.35 10.42 0.95
C GLY A 39 0.27 10.14 2.32
N ASN A 40 -0.46 10.52 3.35
CA ASN A 40 -0.06 10.34 4.76
C ASN A 40 -0.99 9.41 5.53
N HIS A 41 -1.85 8.70 4.82
CA HIS A 41 -2.74 7.71 5.40
C HIS A 41 -1.98 6.49 5.91
N ARG A 42 -2.57 5.83 6.90
CA ARG A 42 -2.10 4.57 7.46
C ARG A 42 -3.26 3.58 7.48
N LEU A 43 -2.95 2.30 7.27
CA LEU A 43 -3.90 1.19 7.32
C LEU A 43 -5.10 1.38 6.38
N ASP A 44 -4.87 1.96 5.21
CA ASP A 44 -5.90 2.10 4.15
C ASP A 44 -6.01 0.83 3.28
N PRO A 45 -7.21 0.59 2.72
CA PRO A 45 -8.47 1.23 3.05
C PRO A 45 -9.00 0.74 4.40
N LEU A 46 -9.92 1.50 5.00
CA LEU A 46 -10.57 1.07 6.23
C LEU A 46 -11.36 -0.20 6.02
N TYR A 47 -11.55 -0.96 7.11
CA TYR A 47 -12.27 -2.23 7.09
C TYR A 47 -13.70 -2.07 6.57
N THR A 48 -14.08 -3.02 5.74
CA THR A 48 -15.45 -3.28 5.34
C THR A 48 -15.75 -4.78 5.39
N ARG A 49 -17.00 -5.17 5.28
CA ARG A 49 -17.34 -6.53 4.92
C ARG A 49 -17.08 -6.71 3.43
N PHE A 50 -15.93 -7.28 3.09
CA PHE A 50 -15.36 -7.28 1.74
C PHE A 50 -16.23 -7.95 0.68
N ASP A 51 -17.06 -8.92 1.07
CA ASP A 51 -18.03 -9.58 0.17
C ASP A 51 -19.28 -8.72 -0.10
N ARG A 52 -19.44 -7.60 0.60
CA ARG A 52 -20.57 -6.67 0.44
C ARG A 52 -20.16 -5.35 -0.18
N ARG A 53 -18.99 -4.82 0.20
CA ARG A 53 -18.52 -3.50 -0.21
C ARG A 53 -17.01 -3.39 -0.04
N ASN A 54 -16.38 -2.72 -0.99
CA ASN A 54 -14.98 -2.33 -0.89
C ASN A 54 -14.84 -0.81 -1.03
N PHE A 55 -13.86 -0.24 -0.35
CA PHE A 55 -13.52 1.17 -0.50
C PHE A 55 -12.45 1.38 -1.56
N TYR A 56 -12.59 2.48 -2.32
CA TYR A 56 -11.47 3.07 -3.02
C TYR A 56 -11.07 4.41 -2.37
N VAL A 57 -9.78 4.72 -2.45
CA VAL A 57 -9.20 5.99 -2.01
C VAL A 57 -8.71 6.75 -3.22
N THR A 58 -8.85 8.08 -3.18
CA THR A 58 -8.41 8.98 -4.25
C THR A 58 -7.27 9.85 -3.75
N TYR A 59 -6.21 9.96 -4.56
CA TYR A 59 -5.08 10.85 -4.33
C TYR A 59 -4.88 11.79 -5.50
N ASP A 60 -4.64 13.07 -5.22
CA ASP A 60 -4.06 13.97 -6.21
C ASP A 60 -2.55 13.68 -6.27
N VAL A 61 -2.10 13.26 -7.45
CA VAL A 61 -0.73 12.84 -7.71
C VAL A 61 -0.08 13.67 -8.83
N THR A 62 -0.64 14.85 -9.08
CA THR A 62 -0.20 15.74 -10.16
C THR A 62 1.28 16.08 -10.05
N ARG A 63 1.76 16.32 -8.83
CA ARG A 63 3.15 16.73 -8.56
C ARG A 63 4.16 15.60 -8.64
N GLN A 64 3.72 14.35 -8.47
CA GLN A 64 4.59 13.18 -8.49
C GLN A 64 4.87 12.68 -9.90
N LEU A 65 4.08 13.12 -10.89
CA LEU A 65 4.26 12.74 -12.29
C LEU A 65 5.14 13.73 -13.04
N GLN A 66 5.92 13.20 -13.95
CA GLN A 66 6.79 13.98 -14.83
C GLN A 66 6.54 13.63 -16.30
N LYS A 67 6.92 14.52 -17.20
CA LYS A 67 6.96 14.20 -18.65
C LYS A 67 8.02 13.12 -18.87
N GLY A 68 7.72 12.15 -19.70
CA GLY A 68 8.58 11.00 -19.98
C GLY A 68 8.25 9.80 -19.09
N LYS A 69 9.27 9.07 -18.67
CA LYS A 69 9.15 7.80 -17.95
C LYS A 69 8.72 8.00 -16.50
N ASN A 70 7.71 7.26 -16.11
CA ASN A 70 7.16 7.23 -14.75
C ASN A 70 7.02 5.79 -14.27
N ALA A 71 6.92 5.60 -12.95
CA ALA A 71 6.62 4.32 -12.34
C ALA A 71 5.54 4.46 -11.27
N ILE A 72 4.67 3.47 -11.19
CA ILE A 72 3.74 3.26 -10.09
C ILE A 72 4.19 2.02 -9.33
N GLY A 73 4.15 2.08 -8.01
CA GLY A 73 4.40 0.95 -7.12
C GLY A 73 3.27 0.76 -6.12
N VAL A 74 2.89 -0.48 -5.85
CA VAL A 74 1.91 -0.84 -4.82
C VAL A 74 2.50 -1.96 -3.96
N LEU A 75 2.58 -1.74 -2.66
CA LEU A 75 2.87 -2.76 -1.66
C LEU A 75 1.57 -3.18 -1.00
N LEU A 76 1.25 -4.47 -0.98
CA LEU A 76 0.03 -4.97 -0.34
C LEU A 76 0.31 -5.61 1.02
N GLY A 77 -0.59 -5.38 1.96
CA GLY A 77 -0.64 -6.03 3.27
C GLY A 77 -1.91 -6.87 3.44
N ASN A 78 -1.86 -7.83 4.37
CA ASN A 78 -2.97 -8.76 4.61
C ASN A 78 -4.22 -8.07 5.17
N GLY A 79 -4.06 -7.15 6.11
CA GLY A 79 -5.16 -6.50 6.80
C GLY A 79 -6.17 -7.50 7.36
N TRP A 80 -7.43 -7.09 7.43
CA TRP A 80 -8.56 -7.94 7.82
C TRP A 80 -9.04 -8.88 6.71
N TYR A 81 -8.69 -8.58 5.46
CA TYR A 81 -9.09 -9.40 4.32
C TYR A 81 -8.42 -10.78 4.30
N ASN A 82 -7.15 -10.84 4.66
CA ASN A 82 -6.37 -12.08 4.73
C ASN A 82 -5.80 -12.28 6.13
N HIS A 83 -6.65 -12.20 7.13
CA HIS A 83 -6.24 -12.36 8.51
C HIS A 83 -5.59 -13.73 8.75
N GLN A 84 -4.41 -13.75 9.38
CA GLN A 84 -3.55 -14.93 9.47
C GLN A 84 -3.63 -15.67 10.81
N SER A 85 -4.13 -15.00 11.85
CA SER A 85 -4.26 -15.56 13.19
C SER A 85 -5.72 -15.73 13.59
N LYS A 86 -5.97 -16.59 14.59
CA LYS A 86 -7.31 -16.73 15.14
C LYS A 86 -7.77 -15.40 15.77
N ALA A 87 -8.97 -14.98 15.44
CA ALA A 87 -9.55 -13.73 15.95
C ALA A 87 -10.90 -14.03 16.64
N VAL A 88 -11.28 -13.16 17.56
CA VAL A 88 -12.53 -13.28 18.34
C VAL A 88 -13.76 -13.37 17.43
N TRP A 89 -13.71 -12.72 16.24
CA TRP A 89 -14.81 -12.72 15.28
C TRP A 89 -14.62 -13.72 14.12
N ASP A 90 -13.77 -14.73 14.28
CA ASP A 90 -13.49 -15.76 13.27
C ASP A 90 -13.09 -15.21 11.89
N PHE A 91 -12.41 -14.07 11.81
CA PHE A 91 -11.96 -13.48 10.54
C PHE A 91 -10.98 -14.38 9.78
N ASP A 92 -10.31 -15.28 10.48
CA ASP A 92 -9.48 -16.34 9.89
C ASP A 92 -10.30 -17.35 9.08
N ARG A 93 -11.62 -17.41 9.31
CA ARG A 93 -12.60 -18.28 8.61
C ARG A 93 -13.60 -17.49 7.77
N ALA A 94 -13.45 -16.18 7.64
CA ALA A 94 -14.38 -15.34 6.92
C ALA A 94 -14.55 -15.82 5.45
N PRO A 95 -15.77 -15.85 4.90
CA PRO A 95 -16.05 -16.35 3.55
C PRO A 95 -15.37 -15.53 2.45
N TRP A 96 -15.07 -14.25 2.73
CA TRP A 96 -14.33 -13.38 1.80
C TRP A 96 -12.81 -13.56 1.86
N ARG A 97 -12.29 -14.28 2.89
CA ARG A 97 -10.86 -14.39 3.14
C ARG A 97 -10.10 -14.92 1.94
N ASN A 98 -9.13 -14.14 1.48
CA ASN A 98 -8.28 -14.51 0.35
C ASN A 98 -6.97 -13.71 0.35
N ARG A 99 -6.08 -13.95 -0.62
CA ARG A 99 -4.88 -13.16 -0.82
C ARG A 99 -5.24 -11.71 -1.17
N PRO A 100 -4.51 -10.71 -0.62
CA PRO A 100 -4.71 -9.32 -0.99
C PRO A 100 -4.67 -9.10 -2.50
N ALA A 101 -5.51 -8.20 -2.95
CA ALA A 101 -5.59 -7.80 -4.35
C ALA A 101 -6.00 -6.33 -4.44
N PHE A 102 -5.67 -5.69 -5.56
CA PHE A 102 -6.06 -4.30 -5.82
C PHE A 102 -6.59 -4.11 -7.24
N CYS A 103 -7.33 -3.02 -7.38
CA CYS A 103 -7.74 -2.44 -8.65
C CYS A 103 -7.40 -0.95 -8.59
N MET A 104 -6.79 -0.42 -9.64
CA MET A 104 -6.34 0.95 -9.68
C MET A 104 -6.47 1.55 -11.07
N ASP A 105 -6.90 2.81 -11.11
CA ASP A 105 -6.82 3.69 -12.27
C ASP A 105 -6.03 4.95 -11.93
N LEU A 106 -5.02 5.26 -12.72
CA LEU A 106 -4.37 6.56 -12.72
C LEU A 106 -4.90 7.36 -13.89
N ARG A 107 -5.72 8.39 -13.62
CA ARG A 107 -6.28 9.29 -14.62
C ARG A 107 -5.44 10.54 -14.73
N ILE A 108 -4.91 10.80 -15.92
CA ILE A 108 -4.08 11.96 -16.26
C ILE A 108 -4.86 12.86 -17.20
N THR A 109 -4.98 14.13 -16.88
CA THR A 109 -5.51 15.16 -17.75
C THR A 109 -4.37 16.05 -18.21
N TYR A 110 -4.22 16.21 -19.51
CA TYR A 110 -3.18 17.04 -20.10
C TYR A 110 -3.66 18.49 -20.34
N GLU A 111 -2.73 19.41 -20.59
CA GLU A 111 -3.07 20.81 -20.82
C GLU A 111 -3.88 21.03 -22.11
N ASP A 112 -3.74 20.15 -23.09
CA ASP A 112 -4.54 20.17 -24.33
C ASP A 112 -5.98 19.64 -24.13
N GLY A 113 -6.36 19.29 -22.89
CA GLY A 113 -7.66 18.74 -22.53
C GLY A 113 -7.81 17.24 -22.78
N SER A 114 -6.84 16.58 -23.40
CA SER A 114 -6.88 15.12 -23.56
C SER A 114 -6.72 14.39 -22.21
N VAL A 115 -7.26 13.18 -22.15
CA VAL A 115 -7.22 12.35 -20.94
C VAL A 115 -6.62 11.01 -21.28
N GLU A 116 -5.73 10.54 -20.41
CA GLU A 116 -5.17 9.19 -20.42
C GLU A 116 -5.50 8.48 -19.12
N VAL A 117 -5.77 7.18 -19.20
CA VAL A 117 -5.97 6.31 -18.02
C VAL A 117 -4.95 5.19 -18.07
N ILE A 118 -4.22 5.03 -16.98
CA ILE A 118 -3.28 3.92 -16.75
C ILE A 118 -3.93 2.97 -15.74
N PRO A 119 -4.56 1.88 -16.20
CA PRO A 119 -5.24 0.94 -15.30
C PRO A 119 -4.31 -0.13 -14.76
N SER A 120 -4.80 -0.86 -13.74
CA SER A 120 -4.18 -2.08 -13.27
C SER A 120 -4.51 -3.25 -14.21
N GLU A 121 -3.59 -3.58 -15.11
CA GLU A 121 -3.72 -4.63 -16.14
C GLU A 121 -2.61 -5.67 -16.02
N ARG A 122 -2.53 -6.59 -17.01
CA ARG A 122 -1.57 -7.70 -17.02
C ARG A 122 -0.11 -7.28 -17.26
N ASP A 123 0.12 -6.06 -17.69
CA ASP A 123 1.45 -5.50 -17.93
C ASP A 123 2.16 -5.03 -16.66
N TRP A 124 1.50 -5.16 -15.52
CA TRP A 124 2.15 -4.99 -14.23
C TRP A 124 3.06 -6.18 -13.90
N LYS A 125 4.06 -5.93 -13.08
CA LYS A 125 4.97 -6.94 -12.55
C LYS A 125 4.86 -7.04 -11.05
N THR A 126 5.23 -8.18 -10.50
CA THR A 126 5.17 -8.47 -9.06
C THR A 126 6.40 -9.21 -8.56
N SER A 127 6.79 -8.90 -7.34
CA SER A 127 7.84 -9.59 -6.60
C SER A 127 7.50 -9.62 -5.11
N SER A 128 8.25 -10.36 -4.32
CA SER A 128 8.24 -10.26 -2.86
C SER A 128 9.50 -9.54 -2.40
N GLY A 129 9.45 -8.95 -1.19
CA GLY A 129 10.57 -8.20 -0.64
C GLY A 129 10.73 -8.42 0.87
N ALA A 130 11.21 -7.38 1.53
CA ALA A 130 11.64 -7.41 2.93
C ALA A 130 10.52 -7.70 3.93
N LEU A 131 9.28 -7.33 3.66
CA LEU A 131 8.14 -7.61 4.54
C LEU A 131 7.69 -9.07 4.38
N ILE A 132 8.35 -9.98 5.10
CA ILE A 132 8.17 -11.43 4.97
C ILE A 132 6.90 -11.95 5.64
N PHE A 133 6.36 -11.21 6.60
CA PHE A 133 5.10 -11.49 7.27
C PHE A 133 4.45 -10.20 7.76
N ASN A 134 3.12 -10.12 7.71
CA ASN A 134 2.35 -9.02 8.32
C ASN A 134 0.99 -9.52 8.79
N SER A 135 0.55 -9.04 9.94
CA SER A 135 -0.73 -9.36 10.55
C SER A 135 -1.16 -8.25 11.50
N ILE A 136 -2.46 -7.98 11.57
CA ILE A 136 -3.04 -6.97 12.46
C ILE A 136 -2.68 -7.25 13.94
N TYR A 137 -2.71 -8.51 14.38
CA TYR A 137 -2.47 -8.85 15.79
C TYR A 137 -1.05 -9.31 16.12
N THR A 138 -0.29 -9.78 15.14
CA THR A 138 1.02 -10.38 15.38
C THR A 138 2.18 -9.60 14.77
N ALA A 139 1.93 -8.32 14.45
CA ALA A 139 2.90 -7.37 13.93
C ALA A 139 3.48 -7.73 12.54
N GLU A 140 4.64 -7.19 12.23
CA GLU A 140 5.36 -7.36 10.97
C GLU A 140 6.71 -8.01 11.23
N HIS A 141 7.11 -8.88 10.32
CA HIS A 141 8.47 -9.39 10.28
C HIS A 141 9.15 -8.84 9.02
N TYR A 142 10.19 -8.05 9.24
CA TYR A 142 10.93 -7.38 8.19
C TYR A 142 12.37 -7.88 8.14
N ASP A 143 12.80 -8.38 6.98
CA ASP A 143 14.18 -8.78 6.74
C ASP A 143 14.85 -7.81 5.78
N VAL A 144 15.67 -6.91 6.32
CA VAL A 144 16.35 -5.85 5.56
C VAL A 144 17.23 -6.39 4.42
N ARG A 145 17.73 -7.64 4.52
CA ARG A 145 18.56 -8.27 3.49
C ARG A 145 17.79 -8.52 2.18
N LEU A 146 16.45 -8.56 2.26
CA LEU A 146 15.54 -8.77 1.14
C LEU A 146 14.97 -7.46 0.58
N GLU A 147 15.47 -6.33 1.08
CA GLU A 147 15.03 -5.01 0.62
C GLU A 147 15.43 -4.78 -0.84
N GLN A 148 14.49 -4.35 -1.63
CA GLN A 148 14.69 -3.96 -3.02
C GLN A 148 14.71 -2.43 -3.09
N LYS A 149 15.89 -1.84 -2.92
CA LYS A 149 16.05 -0.39 -2.98
C LYS A 149 15.47 0.17 -4.28
N ASP A 150 14.85 1.31 -4.18
CA ASP A 150 14.31 2.09 -5.32
C ASP A 150 13.31 1.32 -6.21
N TRP A 151 12.71 0.24 -5.69
CA TRP A 151 11.82 -0.64 -6.44
C TRP A 151 10.64 0.08 -7.11
N SER A 152 10.25 1.25 -6.60
CA SER A 152 9.12 2.07 -7.11
C SER A 152 9.56 3.23 -8.00
N THR A 153 10.86 3.34 -8.33
CA THR A 153 11.38 4.36 -9.24
C THR A 153 11.29 3.93 -10.70
N ALA A 154 11.32 4.91 -11.62
CA ALA A 154 11.19 4.65 -13.04
C ALA A 154 12.34 3.80 -13.63
N ASP A 155 13.55 3.93 -13.09
CA ASP A 155 14.75 3.30 -13.62
C ASP A 155 15.14 1.97 -12.96
N PHE A 156 14.32 1.51 -12.00
CA PHE A 156 14.54 0.21 -11.37
C PHE A 156 14.44 -0.92 -12.39
N ASP A 157 15.39 -1.85 -12.33
CA ASP A 157 15.40 -3.06 -13.18
C ASP A 157 14.45 -4.13 -12.60
N ASP A 158 13.30 -4.27 -13.21
CA ASP A 158 12.31 -5.28 -12.88
C ASP A 158 12.31 -6.50 -13.82
N SER A 159 13.40 -6.74 -14.54
CA SER A 159 13.53 -7.85 -15.50
C SER A 159 13.32 -9.22 -14.84
N LYS A 160 13.68 -9.36 -13.56
CA LYS A 160 13.52 -10.58 -12.74
C LYS A 160 12.16 -10.69 -12.04
N TRP A 161 11.29 -9.69 -12.17
CA TRP A 161 9.97 -9.75 -11.57
C TRP A 161 9.01 -10.59 -12.42
N ASN A 162 8.04 -11.21 -11.76
CA ASN A 162 7.03 -12.03 -12.43
C ASN A 162 5.89 -11.18 -12.97
N GLY A 163 5.19 -11.69 -13.97
CA GLY A 163 3.91 -11.12 -14.40
C GLY A 163 2.83 -11.33 -13.35
N VAL A 164 1.81 -10.49 -13.42
CA VAL A 164 0.64 -10.55 -12.51
C VAL A 164 -0.47 -11.41 -13.08
N GLY A 165 -1.34 -11.91 -12.18
CA GLY A 165 -2.57 -12.60 -12.54
C GLY A 165 -3.81 -11.82 -12.10
N TYR A 166 -4.91 -11.95 -12.84
CA TYR A 166 -6.21 -11.45 -12.42
C TYR A 166 -6.87 -12.35 -11.39
N ARG A 167 -7.68 -11.72 -10.57
CA ARG A 167 -8.59 -12.44 -9.67
C ARG A 167 -9.92 -11.70 -9.60
N GLY A 168 -10.99 -12.44 -9.31
CA GLY A 168 -12.31 -11.84 -9.09
C GLY A 168 -12.30 -10.89 -7.88
N ALA A 169 -12.95 -9.75 -8.02
CA ALA A 169 -13.18 -8.84 -6.91
C ALA A 169 -14.03 -9.53 -5.83
N PRO A 170 -13.77 -9.29 -4.53
CA PRO A 170 -14.59 -9.85 -3.46
C PRO A 170 -16.03 -9.34 -3.48
N SER A 171 -16.26 -8.13 -4.00
CA SER A 171 -17.57 -7.54 -4.29
C SER A 171 -17.47 -6.59 -5.47
N GLN A 172 -18.54 -6.49 -6.25
CA GLN A 172 -18.65 -5.48 -7.32
C GLN A 172 -19.04 -4.10 -6.80
N ASN A 173 -19.45 -3.99 -5.54
CA ASN A 173 -19.79 -2.72 -4.91
C ASN A 173 -18.53 -2.02 -4.39
N VAL A 174 -17.96 -1.13 -5.21
CA VAL A 174 -16.76 -0.35 -4.90
C VAL A 174 -17.17 1.12 -4.75
N VAL A 175 -16.99 1.69 -3.57
CA VAL A 175 -17.43 3.04 -3.23
C VAL A 175 -16.29 3.87 -2.64
N SER A 176 -16.40 5.20 -2.74
CA SER A 176 -15.41 6.10 -2.16
C SER A 176 -15.35 5.97 -0.63
N GLN A 177 -14.13 5.90 -0.08
CA GLN A 177 -13.91 6.01 1.35
C GLN A 177 -14.16 7.46 1.79
N GLN A 178 -15.28 7.69 2.47
CA GLN A 178 -15.67 9.02 2.98
C GLN A 178 -15.38 9.17 4.48
N VAL A 179 -14.80 8.17 5.10
CA VAL A 179 -14.43 8.17 6.51
C VAL A 179 -13.07 8.85 6.68
N GLN A 180 -12.90 9.56 7.79
CA GLN A 180 -11.62 10.19 8.12
C GLN A 180 -10.50 9.14 8.18
N PRO A 181 -9.40 9.35 7.43
CA PRO A 181 -8.31 8.38 7.40
C PRO A 181 -7.50 8.36 8.69
N ILE A 182 -6.91 7.22 8.99
CA ILE A 182 -5.92 7.09 10.07
C ILE A 182 -4.64 7.80 9.63
N ARG A 183 -4.09 8.64 10.50
CA ARG A 183 -2.85 9.40 10.27
C ARG A 183 -1.98 9.43 11.50
N ILE A 184 -0.68 9.67 11.32
CA ILE A 184 0.21 10.04 12.42
C ILE A 184 -0.18 11.46 12.83
N VAL A 185 -0.68 11.62 14.04
CA VAL A 185 -1.10 12.90 14.59
C VAL A 185 0.02 13.58 15.38
N GLU A 186 0.95 12.78 15.92
CA GLU A 186 2.06 13.26 16.74
C GLU A 186 3.23 12.29 16.67
N THR A 187 4.45 12.79 16.76
CA THR A 187 5.66 12.00 16.97
C THR A 187 6.21 12.32 18.35
N ILE A 188 6.31 11.32 19.20
CA ILE A 188 6.69 11.47 20.61
C ILE A 188 8.08 10.87 20.79
N PRO A 189 9.09 11.66 21.18
CA PRO A 189 10.39 11.12 21.55
C PRO A 189 10.29 10.31 22.85
N ALA A 190 11.15 9.30 23.01
CA ALA A 190 11.28 8.62 24.29
C ALA A 190 11.75 9.61 25.37
N ASN A 191 11.05 9.60 26.51
CA ASN A 191 11.40 10.42 27.68
C ASN A 191 12.67 9.93 28.34
N THR A 192 12.77 8.63 28.55
CA THR A 192 13.96 7.95 29.07
C THR A 192 14.17 6.61 28.37
N TRP A 193 15.37 6.08 28.49
CA TRP A 193 15.66 4.72 28.06
C TRP A 193 16.63 4.05 29.03
N LYS A 194 16.56 2.72 29.12
CA LYS A 194 17.40 1.90 29.97
C LYS A 194 17.92 0.67 29.24
N LYS A 195 19.22 0.44 29.26
CA LYS A 195 19.82 -0.81 28.79
C LYS A 195 19.67 -1.86 29.91
N ILE A 196 19.05 -2.99 29.61
CA ILE A 196 18.87 -4.12 30.54
C ILE A 196 20.05 -5.10 30.41
N ASN A 197 20.44 -5.40 29.17
CA ASN A 197 21.60 -6.25 28.83
C ASN A 197 22.10 -5.86 27.43
N ASP A 198 23.03 -6.62 26.84
CA ASP A 198 23.65 -6.25 25.55
C ASP A 198 22.71 -6.24 24.35
N SER A 199 21.54 -6.84 24.45
CA SER A 199 20.56 -6.94 23.36
C SER A 199 19.18 -6.35 23.70
N THR A 200 18.98 -5.89 24.95
CA THR A 200 17.66 -5.48 25.43
C THR A 200 17.67 -4.06 25.96
N TYR A 201 16.75 -3.24 25.48
CA TYR A 201 16.55 -1.86 25.87
C TYR A 201 15.08 -1.62 26.19
N ILE A 202 14.78 -0.78 27.17
CA ILE A 202 13.44 -0.28 27.48
C ILE A 202 13.41 1.21 27.19
N PHE A 203 12.41 1.65 26.43
CA PHE A 203 12.14 3.05 26.15
C PHE A 203 10.84 3.44 26.83
N ASP A 204 10.87 4.49 27.63
CA ASP A 204 9.71 5.02 28.33
C ASP A 204 9.26 6.32 27.67
N PHE A 205 7.99 6.39 27.28
CA PHE A 205 7.37 7.55 26.65
C PHE A 205 6.54 8.39 27.61
N ALA A 206 6.58 8.08 28.92
CA ALA A 206 5.89 8.80 30.00
C ALA A 206 4.37 8.89 29.88
N ARG A 207 3.76 8.28 28.89
CA ARG A 207 2.29 8.25 28.72
C ARG A 207 1.81 7.00 27.99
N ASN A 208 0.56 6.64 28.26
CA ASN A 208 -0.11 5.59 27.51
C ASN A 208 -0.55 6.12 26.14
N MET A 209 -0.25 5.38 25.08
CA MET A 209 -0.57 5.77 23.70
C MET A 209 -0.78 4.56 22.81
N SER A 210 -1.47 4.78 21.69
CA SER A 210 -1.52 3.83 20.59
C SER A 210 -0.66 4.38 19.44
N GLY A 211 0.30 3.60 18.97
CA GLY A 211 1.25 4.06 17.96
C GLY A 211 2.15 2.97 17.42
N VAL A 212 3.12 3.38 16.61
CA VAL A 212 4.18 2.55 16.06
C VAL A 212 5.54 3.16 16.37
N THR A 213 6.54 2.34 16.61
CA THR A 213 7.93 2.78 16.79
C THR A 213 8.56 3.12 15.43
N ARG A 214 9.52 4.05 15.45
CA ARG A 214 10.31 4.48 14.30
C ARG A 214 11.78 4.51 14.65
#